data_db18864999ecbbb551df72620475f907
#
_entry.id   db18864999ecbbb551df72620475f907
#
_cell.length_a   1.000
_cell.length_b   1.000
_cell.length_c   1.000
_cell.angle_alpha   90.00
_cell.angle_beta   90.00
_cell.angle_gamma   90.00
#
_symmetry.space_group_name_H-M   'P 1'
#
loop_
_entity.id
_entity.type
_entity.pdbx_description
1 polymer ?
#
loop_
_entity_poly.entity_id
_entity_poly.type
_entity_poly.pdbx_seq_one_letter_code
_entity_poly.pdbx_strand_id
1 'polypeptide(L)'
;QADKLIKQAENKKQEILQAAKVQAQSVSEEILGKARADALAMAEQADEKARSEEARLNEQTAQAVAKLKAEALEKEKEAAAAVVSVIV
;
A
#
# COMPACT_ATOMS: atom_id res chain seq x y z
N GLN A 1 16.28 -57.67 -27.64
CA GLN A 1 15.74 -56.45 -28.18
C GLN A 1 14.65 -55.85 -27.27
N ALA A 2 13.96 -56.73 -26.51
CA ALA A 2 13.00 -56.29 -25.51
C ALA A 2 13.65 -55.41 -24.44
N ASP A 3 14.86 -55.76 -24.00
CA ASP A 3 15.63 -55.00 -23.01
C ASP A 3 15.96 -53.59 -23.50
N LYS A 4 16.26 -53.46 -24.77
CA LYS A 4 16.58 -52.19 -25.39
C LYS A 4 15.33 -51.28 -25.44
N LEU A 5 14.18 -51.86 -25.78
CA LEU A 5 12.91 -51.14 -25.80
C LEU A 5 12.49 -50.67 -24.43
N ILE A 6 12.66 -51.53 -23.43
CA ILE A 6 12.36 -51.18 -22.02
C ILE A 6 13.25 -50.05 -21.56
N LYS A 7 14.54 -50.10 -21.89
CA LYS A 7 15.50 -49.06 -21.51
C LYS A 7 15.17 -47.73 -22.17
N GLN A 8 14.78 -47.75 -23.45
CA GLN A 8 14.34 -46.57 -24.16
C GLN A 8 13.07 -45.98 -23.55
N ALA A 9 12.12 -46.80 -23.16
CA ALA A 9 10.89 -46.38 -22.52
C ALA A 9 11.17 -45.73 -21.16
N GLU A 10 12.09 -46.30 -20.36
CA GLU A 10 12.48 -45.72 -19.07
C GLU A 10 13.21 -44.42 -19.24
N ASN A 11 14.10 -44.30 -20.21
CA ASN A 11 14.79 -43.05 -20.51
C ASN A 11 13.80 -41.96 -20.92
N LYS A 12 12.81 -42.30 -21.73
CA LYS A 12 11.77 -41.39 -22.17
C LYS A 12 10.93 -40.92 -20.99
N LYS A 13 10.59 -41.86 -20.10
CA LYS A 13 9.88 -41.56 -18.87
C LYS A 13 10.64 -40.52 -18.00
N GLN A 14 11.96 -40.76 -17.84
CA GLN A 14 12.82 -39.88 -17.08
C GLN A 14 12.89 -38.46 -17.68
N GLU A 15 13.00 -38.41 -19.01
CA GLU A 15 13.02 -37.12 -19.72
C GLU A 15 11.71 -36.37 -19.52
N ILE A 16 10.57 -37.05 -19.62
CA ILE A 16 9.26 -36.44 -19.42
C ILE A 16 9.10 -35.92 -17.98
N LEU A 17 9.51 -36.74 -17.00
CA LEU A 17 9.45 -36.37 -15.60
C LEU A 17 10.34 -35.15 -15.30
N GLN A 18 11.54 -35.15 -15.87
CA GLN A 18 12.47 -34.04 -15.68
C GLN A 18 11.93 -32.73 -16.30
N ALA A 19 11.40 -32.85 -17.53
CA ALA A 19 10.79 -31.72 -18.21
C ALA A 19 9.58 -31.15 -17.42
N ALA A 20 8.76 -32.05 -16.88
CA ALA A 20 7.62 -31.68 -16.06
C ALA A 20 8.05 -30.95 -14.78
N LYS A 21 9.12 -31.43 -14.12
CA LYS A 21 9.67 -30.77 -12.92
C LYS A 21 10.18 -29.37 -13.23
N VAL A 22 10.94 -29.23 -14.32
CA VAL A 22 11.48 -27.93 -14.74
C VAL A 22 10.35 -26.97 -15.06
N GLN A 23 9.34 -27.43 -15.76
CA GLN A 23 8.18 -26.60 -16.10
C GLN A 23 7.40 -26.20 -14.86
N ALA A 24 7.16 -27.13 -13.94
CA ALA A 24 6.47 -26.85 -12.68
C ALA A 24 7.22 -25.80 -11.84
N GLN A 25 8.55 -25.93 -11.78
CA GLN A 25 9.40 -24.99 -11.06
C GLN A 25 9.35 -23.61 -11.70
N SER A 26 9.42 -23.55 -13.02
CA SER A 26 9.33 -22.29 -13.77
C SER A 26 8.00 -21.58 -13.53
N VAL A 27 6.88 -22.32 -13.58
CA VAL A 27 5.55 -21.79 -13.32
C VAL A 27 5.43 -21.30 -11.87
N SER A 28 5.96 -22.08 -10.93
CA SER A 28 5.96 -21.70 -9.52
C SER A 28 6.74 -20.40 -9.27
N GLU A 29 7.92 -20.27 -9.87
CA GLU A 29 8.73 -19.05 -9.76
C GLU A 29 8.02 -17.84 -10.37
N GLU A 30 7.35 -18.04 -11.49
CA GLU A 30 6.57 -17.01 -12.15
C GLU A 30 5.42 -16.52 -11.27
N ILE A 31 4.68 -17.47 -10.70
CA ILE A 31 3.56 -17.16 -9.79
C ILE A 31 4.06 -16.41 -8.55
N LEU A 32 5.13 -16.91 -7.93
CA LEU A 32 5.72 -16.26 -6.75
C LEU A 32 6.26 -14.88 -7.07
N GLY A 33 6.93 -14.72 -8.21
CA GLY A 33 7.43 -13.43 -8.66
C GLY A 33 6.32 -12.42 -8.86
N LYS A 34 5.23 -12.84 -9.50
CA LYS A 34 4.06 -12.00 -9.70
C LYS A 34 3.40 -11.65 -8.37
N ALA A 35 3.23 -12.61 -7.49
CA ALA A 35 2.64 -12.39 -6.18
C ALA A 35 3.45 -11.38 -5.35
N ARG A 36 4.79 -11.47 -5.40
CA ARG A 36 5.68 -10.53 -4.72
C ARG A 36 5.58 -9.13 -5.31
N ALA A 37 5.54 -9.04 -6.65
CA ALA A 37 5.40 -7.77 -7.34
C ALA A 37 4.05 -7.10 -7.01
N ASP A 38 2.97 -7.89 -7.01
CA ASP A 38 1.64 -7.40 -6.66
C ASP A 38 1.58 -6.94 -5.19
N ALA A 39 2.20 -7.71 -4.28
CA ALA A 39 2.25 -7.36 -2.87
C ALA A 39 3.03 -6.05 -2.65
N LEU A 40 4.14 -5.87 -3.35
CA LEU A 40 4.93 -4.65 -3.28
C LEU A 40 4.14 -3.45 -3.81
N ALA A 41 3.47 -3.62 -4.95
CA ALA A 41 2.63 -2.57 -5.52
C ALA A 41 1.49 -2.17 -4.58
N MET A 42 0.86 -3.13 -3.94
CA MET A 42 -0.20 -2.88 -2.96
C MET A 42 0.34 -2.14 -1.74
N ALA A 43 1.53 -2.51 -1.26
CA ALA A 43 2.16 -1.84 -0.13
C ALA A 43 2.51 -0.38 -0.47
N GLU A 44 3.01 -0.13 -1.67
CA GLU A 44 3.31 1.23 -2.15
C GLU A 44 2.05 2.07 -2.27
N GLN A 45 0.98 1.51 -2.81
CA GLN A 45 -0.32 2.19 -2.91
C GLN A 45 -0.89 2.52 -1.54
N ALA A 46 -0.79 1.59 -0.59
CA ALA A 46 -1.25 1.79 0.78
C ALA A 46 -0.47 2.91 1.48
N ASP A 47 0.86 2.93 1.28
CA ASP A 47 1.73 3.97 1.83
C ASP A 47 1.40 5.34 1.26
N GLU A 48 1.23 5.43 -0.05
CA GLU A 48 0.86 6.66 -0.74
C GLU A 48 -0.49 7.18 -0.26
N LYS A 49 -1.46 6.28 -0.13
CA LYS A 49 -2.80 6.61 0.37
C LYS A 49 -2.74 7.12 1.80
N ALA A 50 -1.94 6.48 2.66
CA ALA A 50 -1.75 6.90 4.04
C ALA A 50 -1.12 8.29 4.12
N ARG A 51 -0.10 8.56 3.30
CA ARG A 51 0.54 9.88 3.25
C ARG A 51 -0.41 10.97 2.77
N SER A 52 -1.20 10.66 1.74
CA SER A 52 -2.21 11.58 1.22
C SER A 52 -3.26 11.90 2.27
N GLU A 53 -3.72 10.90 3.00
CA GLU A 53 -4.69 11.06 4.08
C GLU A 53 -4.12 11.86 5.24
N GLU A 54 -2.86 11.61 5.60
CA GLU A 54 -2.15 12.38 6.63
C GLU A 54 -2.04 13.84 6.24
N ALA A 55 -1.67 14.14 5.00
CA ALA A 55 -1.59 15.50 4.49
C ALA A 55 -2.95 16.20 4.55
N ARG A 56 -4.00 15.48 4.18
CA ARG A 56 -5.37 16.00 4.24
C ARG A 56 -5.80 16.32 5.66
N LEU A 57 -5.50 15.43 6.61
CA LEU A 57 -5.81 15.64 8.02
C LEU A 57 -5.02 16.81 8.61
N ASN A 58 -3.74 16.90 8.26
CA ASN A 58 -2.91 18.02 8.71
C ASN A 58 -3.43 19.36 8.20
N GLU A 59 -3.87 19.41 6.94
CA GLU A 59 -4.48 20.60 6.36
C GLU A 59 -5.78 20.97 7.07
N GLN A 60 -6.65 19.99 7.30
CA GLN A 60 -7.90 20.21 8.04
C GLN A 60 -7.64 20.72 9.46
N THR A 61 -6.65 20.14 10.13
CA THR A 61 -6.25 20.55 11.48
C THR A 61 -5.74 21.97 11.47
N ALA A 62 -4.89 22.34 10.51
CA ALA A 62 -4.37 23.69 10.37
C ALA A 62 -5.50 24.71 10.16
N GLN A 63 -6.47 24.37 9.32
CA GLN A 63 -7.64 25.21 9.07
C GLN A 63 -8.51 25.36 10.33
N ALA A 64 -8.72 24.26 11.06
CA ALA A 64 -9.50 24.29 12.30
C ALA A 64 -8.83 25.15 13.38
N VAL A 65 -7.49 25.03 13.51
CA VAL A 65 -6.72 25.84 14.44
C VAL A 65 -6.78 27.34 14.06
N ALA A 66 -6.63 27.64 12.77
CA ALA A 66 -6.73 29.04 12.30
C ALA A 66 -8.10 29.64 12.58
N LYS A 67 -9.16 28.84 12.36
CA LYS A 67 -10.53 29.25 12.63
C LYS A 67 -10.76 29.54 14.12
N LEU A 68 -10.26 28.62 14.98
CA LEU A 68 -10.36 28.80 16.44
C LEU A 68 -9.62 30.05 16.91
N LYS A 69 -8.43 30.30 16.38
CA LYS A 69 -7.67 31.52 16.70
C LYS A 69 -8.41 32.79 16.27
N ALA A 70 -9.00 32.78 15.07
CA ALA A 70 -9.76 33.89 14.58
C ALA A 70 -11.01 34.15 15.43
N GLU A 71 -11.72 33.10 15.82
CA GLU A 71 -12.90 33.22 16.71
C GLU A 71 -12.51 33.73 18.10
N ALA A 72 -11.41 33.24 18.66
CA ALA A 72 -10.91 33.67 19.95
C ALA A 72 -10.52 35.15 19.92
N LEU A 73 -9.85 35.59 18.85
CA LEU A 73 -9.47 36.98 18.68
C LEU A 73 -10.71 37.89 18.56
N GLU A 74 -11.72 37.43 17.83
CA GLU A 74 -12.98 38.20 17.70
C GLU A 74 -13.70 38.33 19.03
N LYS A 75 -13.76 37.28 19.83
CA LYS A 75 -14.36 37.30 21.16
C LYS A 75 -13.58 38.19 22.12
N GLU A 76 -12.27 38.20 21.99
CA GLU A 76 -11.40 39.09 22.77
C GLU A 76 -11.70 40.56 22.48
N LYS A 77 -11.88 40.90 21.21
CA LYS A 77 -12.28 42.26 20.79
C LYS A 77 -13.66 42.63 21.29
N GLU A 78 -14.61 41.73 21.24
CA GLU A 78 -15.96 41.93 21.74
C GLU A 78 -15.95 42.17 23.26
N ALA A 79 -15.17 41.37 23.99
CA ALA A 79 -15.03 41.55 25.44
C ALA A 79 -14.40 42.89 25.80
N ALA A 80 -13.34 43.29 25.08
CA ALA A 80 -12.69 44.57 25.28
C ALA A 80 -13.64 45.72 24.99
N ALA A 81 -14.40 45.66 23.90
CA ALA A 81 -15.40 46.66 23.55
C ALA A 81 -16.51 46.76 24.60
N ALA A 82 -16.96 45.64 25.15
CA ALA A 82 -17.97 45.61 26.20
C ALA A 82 -17.47 46.29 27.49
N VAL A 83 -16.22 46.04 27.87
CA VAL A 83 -15.61 46.70 29.04
C VAL A 83 -15.50 48.20 28.83
N VAL A 84 -15.04 48.65 27.69
CA VAL A 84 -14.95 50.07 27.35
C VAL A 84 -16.33 50.74 27.38
N SER A 85 -17.34 50.04 26.83
CA SER A 85 -18.72 50.51 26.82
C SER A 85 -19.29 50.74 28.24
N VAL A 86 -18.90 49.93 29.20
CA VAL A 86 -19.33 50.04 30.60
C VAL A 86 -18.64 51.21 31.31
N ILE A 87 -17.38 51.48 30.98
CA ILE A 87 -16.59 52.54 31.60
C ILE A 87 -16.98 53.92 31.07
N VAL A 88 -17.28 54.00 29.81
CA VAL A 88 -17.68 55.23 29.14
C VAL A 88 -19.16 55.51 29.35
#